data_5e5a1e7c47a981f4de8ce3e8c0b62d15
#
_entry.id   5e5a1e7c47a981f4de8ce3e8c0b62d15
#
_cell.length_a   1.000
_cell.length_b   1.000
_cell.length_c   1.000
_cell.angle_alpha   90.00
_cell.angle_beta   90.00
_cell.angle_gamma   90.00
#
_symmetry.space_group_name_H-M   'P 1'
#
loop_
_entity.id
_entity.type
_entity.pdbx_description
1 polymer ?
#
loop_
_entity_poly.entity_id
_entity_poly.type
_entity_poly.pdbx_seq_one_letter_code
_entity_poly.pdbx_strand_id
1 'polypeptide(L)'
;MSAYVSTRRVGAFASSRVAPQDDFSVLSQQLGQGFFVLSRKNAIEKILTKEEKIMAEEKKIPYKIYLEEDEMPKAWYNVRADMKNKPAPLLNPGTHQPMTAEELEGVFCADLVAQELDNENPYIEIPQEIRDFYKMYRPSPLVRAYCLEEKLQTPAKIYYKFEGNNTSGSHKLNSAIAQAYYAKKQGLKGVTTETGAGQWGTALSMACSYFGLDCKVFMVKCSYEQKPFRREVMRVYGASVTPSPSMETEIGKKINAEHPGTTGSLGCAISEAVEVAVKNPGYRYVLGSVLNQVLLHQSVIGLETKAALDKYNIKPDIIIGCAGGGSNLGGLISPFMGEKLRGEADYRIIAVEPASCPSFTRGKFAYDFCDTGMVCPLAKMYTLGSDFIPSANHAGGLRYHGMSPVLSQLYDDGLMEAVSVEQTKVFEAAEQFARVEGILPAPESSHAIRAAIDEALKCKETGEEKTIVFGLTGTGYFDMVAYEKFHEGQMDDYIPTDEELAQYAAKLPQVNE
;
A
#
# COMPACT_ATOMS: atom_id res chain seq x y z
N MET A 1 -17.51 -27.28 48.04
CA MET A 1 -18.19 -28.55 47.70
C MET A 1 -17.66 -28.97 46.36
N SER A 2 -16.75 -29.87 46.40
CA SER A 2 -16.63 -31.24 45.90
C SER A 2 -16.36 -31.27 44.39
N ALA A 3 -15.15 -31.38 43.88
CA ALA A 3 -14.19 -32.47 43.74
C ALA A 3 -14.77 -33.71 42.99
N TYR A 4 -14.26 -33.97 41.79
CA TYR A 4 -14.02 -35.36 41.36
C TYR A 4 -12.79 -35.39 40.40
N VAL A 5 -11.75 -36.04 40.92
CA VAL A 5 -10.55 -36.53 40.22
C VAL A 5 -10.83 -37.96 39.77
N SER A 6 -10.41 -38.36 38.60
CA SER A 6 -10.23 -39.76 38.25
C SER A 6 -9.03 -39.98 37.36
N THR A 7 -8.02 -40.60 37.92
CA THR A 7 -6.83 -41.20 37.35
C THR A 7 -7.11 -42.65 36.85
N ARG A 8 -6.48 -43.08 35.74
CA ARG A 8 -6.03 -44.45 35.45
C ARG A 8 -5.00 -44.42 34.31
N ARG A 9 -3.76 -44.67 34.58
CA ARG A 9 -2.88 -45.86 34.69
C ARG A 9 -2.59 -46.55 33.34
N VAL A 10 -1.41 -46.35 32.92
CA VAL A 10 -0.22 -47.13 32.51
C VAL A 10 -0.45 -48.63 32.27
N GLY A 11 0.05 -49.13 31.14
CA GLY A 11 0.27 -50.56 30.89
C GLY A 11 1.34 -50.76 29.82
N ALA A 12 2.56 -51.02 30.26
CA ALA A 12 3.68 -51.47 29.43
C ALA A 12 3.60 -52.99 29.23
N PHE A 13 3.95 -53.48 28.05
CA PHE A 13 4.43 -54.86 27.88
C PHE A 13 5.59 -54.91 26.90
N ALA A 14 6.73 -55.32 27.44
CA ALA A 14 7.88 -55.79 26.71
C ALA A 14 7.81 -57.31 26.62
N SER A 15 8.19 -57.91 25.53
CA SER A 15 8.78 -59.24 25.53
C SER A 15 9.72 -59.48 24.36
N SER A 16 10.92 -59.77 24.73
CA SER A 16 12.04 -60.32 23.96
C SER A 16 11.73 -61.69 23.39
N ARG A 17 12.27 -62.04 22.23
CA ARG A 17 12.80 -63.39 21.97
C ARG A 17 13.91 -63.38 20.91
N VAL A 18 14.90 -64.21 21.22
CA VAL A 18 16.23 -64.48 20.70
C VAL A 18 16.17 -65.26 19.37
N ALA A 19 17.21 -65.06 18.56
CA ALA A 19 17.52 -65.77 17.30
C ALA A 19 17.97 -67.22 17.52
N PRO A 20 18.08 -67.99 16.44
CA PRO A 20 19.29 -68.82 16.30
C PRO A 20 20.04 -68.56 14.97
N GLN A 21 21.36 -68.75 15.11
CA GLN A 21 22.36 -68.85 14.05
C GLN A 21 22.13 -70.14 13.23
N ASP A 22 22.42 -70.07 11.96
CA ASP A 22 23.23 -70.94 11.13
C ASP A 22 22.80 -70.83 9.66
N ASP A 23 23.65 -70.31 8.79
CA ASP A 23 24.27 -71.03 7.66
C ASP A 23 25.17 -70.15 6.79
N PHE A 24 26.45 -70.38 6.91
CA PHE A 24 27.51 -69.69 6.16
C PHE A 24 27.94 -70.55 4.95
N SER A 25 27.04 -70.86 3.98
CA SER A 25 27.50 -71.62 2.81
C SER A 25 26.86 -71.27 1.45
N VAL A 26 26.10 -70.17 1.35
CA VAL A 26 25.49 -69.73 0.08
C VAL A 26 26.02 -68.37 -0.42
N LEU A 27 27.06 -67.85 0.16
CA LEU A 27 27.52 -66.47 -0.08
C LEU A 27 28.61 -66.30 -1.15
N SER A 28 29.03 -67.34 -1.88
CA SER A 28 30.10 -67.21 -2.86
C SER A 28 29.70 -67.25 -4.35
N GLN A 29 28.42 -67.45 -4.68
CA GLN A 29 27.97 -67.42 -6.10
C GLN A 29 27.15 -66.22 -6.50
N GLN A 30 26.75 -65.33 -5.57
CA GLN A 30 25.98 -64.13 -5.88
C GLN A 30 26.80 -62.84 -5.96
N LEU A 31 28.12 -62.89 -5.66
CA LEU A 31 28.97 -61.68 -5.65
C LEU A 31 29.40 -61.21 -7.09
N GLY A 32 29.27 -62.03 -8.10
CA GLY A 32 29.60 -61.68 -9.49
C GLY A 32 28.48 -60.89 -10.24
N GLN A 33 27.22 -61.10 -9.89
CA GLN A 33 26.11 -60.38 -10.54
C GLN A 33 25.67 -59.09 -9.77
N GLY A 34 25.95 -59.03 -8.46
CA GLY A 34 25.62 -57.88 -7.64
C GLY A 34 26.42 -56.62 -7.94
N PHE A 35 27.70 -56.81 -8.36
CA PHE A 35 28.56 -55.67 -8.72
C PHE A 35 28.17 -54.99 -10.04
N PHE A 36 27.63 -55.73 -10.99
CA PHE A 36 27.14 -55.18 -12.26
C PHE A 36 25.77 -54.49 -12.15
N VAL A 37 24.93 -54.93 -11.20
CA VAL A 37 23.61 -54.31 -10.93
C VAL A 37 23.77 -53.08 -10.07
N LEU A 38 24.69 -53.05 -9.09
CA LEU A 38 25.00 -51.86 -8.29
C LEU A 38 25.71 -50.76 -9.15
N SER A 39 26.58 -51.17 -10.09
CA SER A 39 27.20 -50.21 -11.03
C SER A 39 26.17 -49.61 -12.03
N ARG A 40 25.17 -50.39 -12.46
CA ARG A 40 24.07 -49.85 -13.29
C ARG A 40 23.06 -49.05 -12.49
N LYS A 41 22.75 -49.43 -11.26
CA LYS A 41 21.92 -48.60 -10.35
C LYS A 41 22.58 -47.27 -10.04
N ASN A 42 23.88 -47.29 -9.69
CA ASN A 42 24.64 -46.05 -9.45
C ASN A 42 24.88 -45.20 -10.71
N ALA A 43 24.91 -45.83 -11.91
CA ALA A 43 24.96 -45.08 -13.17
C ALA A 43 23.55 -44.57 -13.56
N ILE A 44 22.48 -45.29 -13.30
CA ILE A 44 21.10 -44.86 -13.48
C ILE A 44 20.73 -43.82 -12.43
N GLU A 45 21.15 -43.94 -11.16
CA GLU A 45 21.04 -42.88 -10.16
C GLU A 45 21.91 -41.65 -10.46
N LYS A 46 22.97 -41.77 -11.27
CA LYS A 46 23.74 -40.63 -11.80
C LYS A 46 23.19 -40.07 -13.13
N ILE A 47 22.35 -40.79 -13.81
CA ILE A 47 21.68 -40.38 -15.07
C ILE A 47 20.23 -39.95 -14.84
N LEU A 48 19.60 -40.34 -13.76
CA LEU A 48 18.47 -39.62 -13.13
C LEU A 48 19.04 -38.34 -12.43
N THR A 49 19.66 -37.66 -13.05
CA THR A 49 19.59 -36.65 -13.93
C THR A 49 19.74 -35.23 -13.41
N LYS A 50 20.55 -34.57 -14.08
CA LYS A 50 20.68 -33.14 -14.06
C LYS A 50 19.29 -32.44 -14.19
N GLU A 51 18.30 -33.04 -14.86
CA GLU A 51 16.94 -32.52 -14.99
C GLU A 51 16.06 -32.79 -13.77
N GLU A 52 16.09 -33.97 -13.14
CA GLU A 52 15.38 -34.22 -11.86
C GLU A 52 16.08 -33.54 -10.68
N LYS A 53 17.41 -33.33 -10.72
CA LYS A 53 18.09 -32.47 -9.77
C LYS A 53 17.78 -30.99 -10.00
N ILE A 54 17.62 -30.56 -11.23
CA ILE A 54 17.14 -29.21 -11.56
C ILE A 54 15.67 -29.07 -11.15
N MET A 55 14.82 -30.07 -11.34
CA MET A 55 13.43 -30.05 -10.86
C MET A 55 13.32 -30.30 -9.33
N ALA A 56 14.25 -31.01 -8.69
CA ALA A 56 14.29 -31.17 -7.23
C ALA A 56 14.97 -30.01 -6.50
N GLU A 57 15.71 -29.16 -7.23
CA GLU A 57 16.29 -27.91 -6.76
C GLU A 57 15.52 -26.64 -7.18
N GLU A 58 14.38 -26.75 -7.87
CA GLU A 58 13.42 -25.67 -7.85
C GLU A 58 12.94 -25.55 -6.39
N LYS A 59 13.56 -24.65 -5.63
CA LYS A 59 13.10 -24.27 -4.29
C LYS A 59 11.61 -24.02 -4.41
N LYS A 60 10.78 -24.94 -3.90
CA LYS A 60 9.33 -24.79 -3.94
C LYS A 60 9.01 -23.43 -3.34
N ILE A 61 8.47 -22.51 -4.16
CA ILE A 61 8.16 -21.17 -3.71
C ILE A 61 7.13 -21.28 -2.59
N PRO A 62 7.41 -20.80 -1.38
CA PRO A 62 6.46 -20.88 -0.27
C PRO A 62 5.25 -19.99 -0.54
N TYR A 63 4.12 -20.27 0.10
CA TYR A 63 2.95 -19.39 0.06
C TYR A 63 3.29 -17.95 0.48
N LYS A 64 4.09 -17.81 1.54
CA LYS A 64 4.51 -16.52 2.10
C LYS A 64 6.03 -16.44 2.05
N ILE A 65 6.52 -15.48 1.31
CA ILE A 65 7.94 -15.15 1.26
C ILE A 65 8.17 -14.04 2.29
N TYR A 66 9.02 -14.33 3.28
CA TYR A 66 9.48 -13.37 4.27
C TYR A 66 10.97 -13.07 4.06
N LEU A 67 11.34 -11.85 4.34
CA LEU A 67 12.72 -11.45 4.56
C LEU A 67 13.08 -11.68 6.03
N GLU A 68 14.37 -11.86 6.32
CA GLU A 68 14.89 -11.78 7.67
C GLU A 68 15.09 -10.31 8.10
N GLU A 69 15.26 -10.04 9.38
CA GLU A 69 15.42 -8.66 9.87
C GLU A 69 16.61 -7.92 9.27
N ASP A 70 17.70 -8.64 9.00
CA ASP A 70 18.92 -8.09 8.38
C ASP A 70 18.81 -7.87 6.87
N GLU A 71 17.85 -8.51 6.22
CA GLU A 71 17.49 -8.31 4.81
C GLU A 71 16.57 -7.08 4.61
N MET A 72 16.05 -6.50 5.69
CA MET A 72 15.16 -5.32 5.61
C MET A 72 15.91 -4.08 5.08
N PRO A 73 15.22 -3.21 4.32
CA PRO A 73 15.83 -1.98 3.80
C PRO A 73 16.39 -1.08 4.91
N LYS A 74 17.61 -0.59 4.72
CA LYS A 74 18.28 0.37 5.61
C LYS A 74 18.19 1.81 5.11
N ALA A 75 17.73 1.99 3.88
CA ALA A 75 17.48 3.28 3.26
C ALA A 75 16.20 3.24 2.45
N TRP A 76 15.49 4.35 2.40
CA TRP A 76 14.41 4.59 1.45
C TRP A 76 14.98 4.90 0.07
N TYR A 77 14.24 4.55 -0.97
CA TYR A 77 14.61 4.84 -2.34
C TYR A 77 13.79 6.00 -2.92
N ASN A 78 14.50 7.03 -3.36
CA ASN A 78 13.94 8.22 -3.98
C ASN A 78 13.96 8.09 -5.51
N VAL A 79 12.86 7.68 -6.09
CA VAL A 79 12.72 7.47 -7.54
C VAL A 79 12.99 8.75 -8.34
N ARG A 80 12.79 9.93 -7.73
CA ARG A 80 13.05 11.22 -8.39
C ARG A 80 14.50 11.39 -8.84
N ALA A 81 15.46 10.79 -8.13
CA ALA A 81 16.87 10.85 -8.52
C ALA A 81 17.09 10.26 -9.92
N ASP A 82 16.36 9.19 -10.28
CA ASP A 82 16.47 8.53 -11.59
C ASP A 82 15.53 9.11 -12.67
N MET A 83 14.54 9.94 -12.30
CA MET A 83 13.62 10.55 -13.26
C MET A 83 14.35 11.53 -14.19
N LYS A 84 14.13 11.40 -15.49
CA LYS A 84 14.63 12.35 -16.51
C LYS A 84 13.87 13.68 -16.41
N ASN A 85 12.55 13.61 -16.39
CA ASN A 85 11.67 14.76 -16.19
C ASN A 85 11.29 14.79 -14.71
N LYS A 86 11.84 15.75 -13.96
CA LYS A 86 11.49 15.93 -12.54
C LYS A 86 10.09 16.51 -12.42
N PRO A 87 9.32 16.19 -11.37
CA PRO A 87 8.08 16.90 -11.09
C PRO A 87 8.31 18.41 -10.98
N ALA A 88 7.37 19.20 -11.47
CA ALA A 88 7.44 20.65 -11.35
C ALA A 88 7.41 21.09 -9.87
N PRO A 89 8.00 22.25 -9.50
CA PRO A 89 8.07 22.73 -8.13
C PRO A 89 6.68 23.01 -7.56
N LEU A 90 6.54 22.90 -6.24
CA LEU A 90 5.36 23.40 -5.53
C LEU A 90 5.34 24.91 -5.58
N LEU A 91 4.17 25.51 -5.84
CA LEU A 91 4.03 26.97 -5.92
C LEU A 91 3.28 27.52 -4.71
N ASN A 92 3.69 28.70 -4.27
CA ASN A 92 3.00 29.46 -3.24
C ASN A 92 1.58 29.82 -3.71
N PRO A 93 0.54 29.55 -2.92
CA PRO A 93 -0.85 29.75 -3.33
C PRO A 93 -1.23 31.22 -3.60
N GLY A 94 -0.51 32.16 -3.00
CA GLY A 94 -0.78 33.60 -3.17
C GLY A 94 0.03 34.27 -4.28
N THR A 95 1.26 33.82 -4.53
CA THR A 95 2.19 34.47 -5.49
C THR A 95 2.36 33.67 -6.78
N HIS A 96 2.01 32.39 -6.79
CA HIS A 96 2.28 31.43 -7.86
C HIS A 96 3.77 31.29 -8.21
N GLN A 97 4.67 31.64 -7.28
CA GLN A 97 6.11 31.43 -7.43
C GLN A 97 6.53 30.13 -6.75
N PRO A 98 7.63 29.50 -7.19
CA PRO A 98 8.17 28.32 -6.50
C PRO A 98 8.38 28.61 -5.01
N MET A 99 7.90 27.70 -4.16
CA MET A 99 8.06 27.83 -2.71
C MET A 99 9.48 27.57 -2.27
N THR A 100 9.96 28.37 -1.32
CA THR A 100 11.23 28.15 -0.64
C THR A 100 11.10 27.08 0.46
N ALA A 101 12.24 26.58 0.94
CA ALA A 101 12.25 25.66 2.07
C ALA A 101 11.62 26.29 3.33
N GLU A 102 11.94 27.57 3.61
CA GLU A 102 11.41 28.30 4.78
C GLU A 102 9.88 28.43 4.74
N GLU A 103 9.31 28.68 3.55
CA GLU A 103 7.84 28.75 3.39
C GLU A 103 7.20 27.39 3.68
N LEU A 104 7.79 26.30 3.18
CA LEU A 104 7.30 24.93 3.43
C LEU A 104 7.47 24.53 4.90
N GLU A 105 8.54 24.92 5.58
CA GLU A 105 8.78 24.66 7.00
C GLU A 105 7.78 25.37 7.92
N GLY A 106 7.11 26.40 7.42
CA GLY A 106 5.96 27.01 8.10
C GLY A 106 4.79 26.02 8.31
N VAL A 107 4.68 25.02 7.46
CA VAL A 107 3.60 24.00 7.46
C VAL A 107 4.12 22.63 7.87
N PHE A 108 5.26 22.19 7.37
CA PHE A 108 5.84 20.85 7.53
C PHE A 108 7.07 20.85 8.45
N CYS A 109 7.47 19.68 8.92
CA CYS A 109 8.73 19.50 9.63
C CYS A 109 9.93 19.74 8.69
N ALA A 110 11.00 20.38 9.16
CA ALA A 110 12.16 20.72 8.36
C ALA A 110 12.83 19.52 7.67
N ASP A 111 13.07 18.42 8.39
CA ASP A 111 13.63 17.20 7.79
C ASP A 111 12.70 16.62 6.68
N LEU A 112 11.38 16.77 6.80
CA LEU A 112 10.43 16.32 5.79
C LEU A 112 10.44 17.25 4.56
N VAL A 113 10.63 18.55 4.77
CA VAL A 113 10.85 19.52 3.67
C VAL A 113 12.12 19.21 2.90
N ALA A 114 13.21 18.90 3.61
CA ALA A 114 14.45 18.48 2.96
C ALA A 114 14.25 17.23 2.08
N GLN A 115 13.51 16.23 2.56
CA GLN A 115 13.18 15.04 1.78
C GLN A 115 12.23 15.35 0.61
N GLU A 116 11.27 16.27 0.80
CA GLU A 116 10.36 16.69 -0.27
C GLU A 116 11.09 17.36 -1.43
N LEU A 117 12.10 18.16 -1.13
CA LEU A 117 12.85 18.94 -2.13
C LEU A 117 14.04 18.16 -2.73
N ASP A 118 14.42 17.01 -2.17
CA ASP A 118 15.56 16.23 -2.65
C ASP A 118 15.26 15.54 -3.99
N ASN A 119 15.91 15.99 -5.04
CA ASN A 119 15.84 15.44 -6.39
C ASN A 119 17.09 14.61 -6.79
N GLU A 120 18.13 14.60 -5.94
CA GLU A 120 19.45 14.16 -6.33
C GLU A 120 19.88 12.83 -5.68
N ASN A 121 19.54 12.67 -4.39
CA ASN A 121 19.97 11.48 -3.64
C ASN A 121 19.03 10.32 -3.87
N PRO A 122 19.48 9.20 -4.49
CA PRO A 122 18.62 8.05 -4.75
C PRO A 122 18.30 7.25 -3.48
N TYR A 123 19.15 7.31 -2.46
CA TYR A 123 18.94 6.60 -1.21
C TYR A 123 19.06 7.54 -0.01
N ILE A 124 18.04 7.52 0.85
CA ILE A 124 18.00 8.29 2.09
C ILE A 124 17.97 7.31 3.26
N GLU A 125 18.96 7.39 4.15
CA GLU A 125 19.08 6.46 5.28
C GLU A 125 17.84 6.51 6.17
N ILE A 126 17.36 5.33 6.57
CA ILE A 126 16.27 5.18 7.54
C ILE A 126 16.88 5.28 8.94
N PRO A 127 16.55 6.29 9.76
CA PRO A 127 17.01 6.41 11.14
C PRO A 127 16.81 5.12 11.94
N GLN A 128 17.75 4.85 12.86
CA GLN A 128 17.74 3.60 13.64
C GLN A 128 16.43 3.43 14.42
N GLU A 129 15.91 4.51 15.01
CA GLU A 129 14.67 4.49 15.79
C GLU A 129 13.46 4.10 14.94
N ILE A 130 13.42 4.53 13.66
CA ILE A 130 12.38 4.11 12.71
C ILE A 130 12.57 2.64 12.34
N ARG A 131 13.80 2.18 12.10
CA ARG A 131 14.10 0.78 11.81
C ARG A 131 13.71 -0.14 12.97
N ASP A 132 13.95 0.28 14.21
CA ASP A 132 13.57 -0.48 15.40
C ASP A 132 12.06 -0.57 15.55
N PHE A 133 11.31 0.50 15.20
CA PHE A 133 9.87 0.43 15.15
C PHE A 133 9.38 -0.47 14.00
N TYR A 134 10.01 -0.41 12.82
CA TYR A 134 9.66 -1.26 11.69
C TYR A 134 9.75 -2.75 12.05
N LYS A 135 10.72 -3.20 12.82
CA LYS A 135 10.87 -4.59 13.26
C LYS A 135 9.65 -5.12 14.04
N MET A 136 8.83 -4.26 14.64
CA MET A 136 7.63 -4.70 15.35
C MET A 136 6.52 -5.22 14.42
N TYR A 137 6.55 -4.88 13.13
CA TYR A 137 5.50 -5.29 12.19
C TYR A 137 5.98 -5.60 10.78
N ARG A 138 7.24 -5.36 10.49
CA ARG A 138 7.91 -5.69 9.23
C ARG A 138 8.99 -6.76 9.46
N PRO A 139 9.40 -7.52 8.42
CA PRO A 139 8.96 -7.39 7.02
C PRO A 139 7.50 -7.82 6.83
N SER A 140 6.78 -7.17 5.91
CA SER A 140 5.46 -7.65 5.49
C SER A 140 5.60 -8.75 4.44
N PRO A 141 4.70 -9.76 4.43
CA PRO A 141 4.84 -10.88 3.53
C PRO A 141 4.57 -10.53 2.07
N LEU A 142 5.33 -11.14 1.16
CA LEU A 142 4.94 -11.31 -0.24
C LEU A 142 4.28 -12.69 -0.35
N VAL A 143 3.04 -12.74 -0.78
CA VAL A 143 2.23 -13.97 -0.78
C VAL A 143 1.87 -14.35 -2.21
N ARG A 144 2.02 -15.64 -2.56
CA ARG A 144 1.52 -16.14 -3.84
C ARG A 144 0.06 -16.58 -3.70
N ALA A 145 -0.79 -16.07 -4.56
CA ALA A 145 -2.23 -16.30 -4.53
C ALA A 145 -2.62 -17.61 -5.26
N TYR A 146 -2.11 -18.74 -4.80
CA TYR A 146 -2.35 -20.04 -5.43
C TYR A 146 -3.84 -20.40 -5.53
N CYS A 147 -4.63 -20.07 -4.50
CA CYS A 147 -6.05 -20.39 -4.52
C CYS A 147 -6.81 -19.51 -5.52
N LEU A 148 -6.38 -18.26 -5.70
CA LEU A 148 -6.94 -17.37 -6.70
C LEU A 148 -6.55 -17.81 -8.12
N GLU A 149 -5.28 -18.18 -8.35
CA GLU A 149 -4.80 -18.74 -9.63
C GLU A 149 -5.63 -19.97 -10.04
N GLU A 150 -5.83 -20.92 -9.12
CA GLU A 150 -6.66 -22.12 -9.32
C GLU A 150 -8.12 -21.76 -9.61
N LYS A 151 -8.70 -20.84 -8.82
CA LYS A 151 -10.09 -20.38 -9.00
C LYS A 151 -10.32 -19.75 -10.38
N LEU A 152 -9.37 -18.97 -10.87
CA LEU A 152 -9.43 -18.33 -12.18
C LEU A 152 -9.09 -19.30 -13.32
N GLN A 153 -8.41 -20.40 -13.02
CA GLN A 153 -7.87 -21.34 -14.03
C GLN A 153 -6.96 -20.62 -15.04
N THR A 154 -6.09 -19.77 -14.52
CA THR A 154 -5.17 -18.95 -15.32
C THR A 154 -3.75 -19.51 -15.29
N PRO A 155 -2.95 -19.36 -16.37
CA PRO A 155 -1.53 -19.63 -16.32
C PRO A 155 -0.73 -18.54 -15.58
N ALA A 156 -1.34 -17.39 -15.27
CA ALA A 156 -0.67 -16.29 -14.58
C ALA A 156 -0.24 -16.70 -13.17
N LYS A 157 0.94 -16.20 -12.75
CA LYS A 157 1.45 -16.31 -11.38
C LYS A 157 1.13 -15.01 -10.65
N ILE A 158 0.29 -15.08 -9.61
CA ILE A 158 -0.24 -13.90 -8.91
C ILE A 158 0.40 -13.78 -7.53
N TYR A 159 1.00 -12.63 -7.25
CA TYR A 159 1.58 -12.31 -5.95
C TYR A 159 0.97 -11.03 -5.38
N TYR A 160 0.82 -10.98 -4.05
CA TYR A 160 0.42 -9.75 -3.39
C TYR A 160 1.32 -9.41 -2.20
N LYS A 161 1.69 -8.13 -2.12
CA LYS A 161 2.42 -7.57 -0.97
C LYS A 161 1.42 -7.16 0.10
N PHE A 162 1.38 -7.89 1.21
CA PHE A 162 0.34 -7.72 2.23
C PHE A 162 0.72 -6.70 3.29
N GLU A 163 0.40 -5.45 3.06
CA GLU A 163 0.62 -4.32 3.97
C GLU A 163 -0.49 -4.14 5.02
N GLY A 164 -1.63 -4.80 4.88
CA GLY A 164 -2.68 -4.84 5.89
C GLY A 164 -2.36 -5.71 7.11
N ASN A 165 -1.24 -6.43 7.08
CA ASN A 165 -0.81 -7.35 8.13
C ASN A 165 -0.01 -6.65 9.24
N ASN A 166 -0.50 -5.51 9.72
CA ASN A 166 0.07 -4.80 10.85
C ASN A 166 -1.03 -4.24 11.76
N THR A 167 -0.64 -3.75 12.93
CA THR A 167 -1.58 -3.30 13.97
C THR A 167 -2.43 -2.10 13.57
N SER A 168 -1.98 -1.27 12.63
CA SER A 168 -2.80 -0.18 12.08
C SER A 168 -3.75 -0.63 10.97
N GLY A 169 -3.55 -1.85 10.45
CA GLY A 169 -4.33 -2.45 9.39
C GLY A 169 -4.07 -1.89 7.99
N SER A 170 -2.99 -1.14 7.77
CA SER A 170 -2.67 -0.60 6.44
C SER A 170 -1.20 -0.19 6.26
N HIS A 171 -0.75 -0.01 5.00
CA HIS A 171 0.56 0.51 4.62
C HIS A 171 0.90 1.88 5.21
N LYS A 172 -0.10 2.65 5.64
CA LYS A 172 0.10 4.05 6.07
C LYS A 172 1.00 4.18 7.29
N LEU A 173 1.12 3.13 8.11
CA LEU A 173 2.00 3.11 9.27
C LEU A 173 3.47 3.36 8.90
N ASN A 174 3.91 2.93 7.71
CA ASN A 174 5.29 3.12 7.24
C ASN A 174 5.71 4.60 7.22
N SER A 175 4.83 5.47 6.71
CA SER A 175 5.09 6.92 6.67
C SER A 175 4.69 7.61 7.96
N ALA A 176 3.65 7.14 8.66
CA ALA A 176 3.20 7.73 9.91
C ALA A 176 4.30 7.73 10.97
N ILE A 177 5.02 6.60 11.11
CA ILE A 177 6.12 6.50 12.07
C ILE A 177 7.29 7.43 11.71
N ALA A 178 7.62 7.56 10.41
CA ALA A 178 8.67 8.45 9.96
C ALA A 178 8.33 9.91 10.23
N GLN A 179 7.12 10.35 9.89
CA GLN A 179 6.69 11.74 10.10
C GLN A 179 6.59 12.08 11.60
N ALA A 180 6.06 11.16 12.42
CA ALA A 180 6.03 11.35 13.88
C ALA A 180 7.43 11.40 14.50
N TYR A 181 8.37 10.58 14.02
CA TYR A 181 9.78 10.63 14.43
C TYR A 181 10.40 12.00 14.17
N TYR A 182 10.24 12.54 12.95
CA TYR A 182 10.81 13.84 12.59
C TYR A 182 10.13 14.99 13.35
N ALA A 183 8.83 14.91 13.61
CA ALA A 183 8.14 15.86 14.47
C ALA A 183 8.70 15.84 15.90
N LYS A 184 8.93 14.66 16.47
CA LYS A 184 9.56 14.50 17.78
C LYS A 184 10.99 15.01 17.80
N LYS A 185 11.79 14.66 16.78
CA LYS A 185 13.19 15.12 16.62
C LYS A 185 13.28 16.64 16.57
N GLN A 186 12.32 17.31 15.91
CA GLN A 186 12.24 18.78 15.85
C GLN A 186 11.77 19.41 17.17
N GLY A 187 11.34 18.62 18.16
CA GLY A 187 10.88 19.11 19.47
C GLY A 187 9.46 19.67 19.45
N LEU A 188 8.63 19.23 18.48
CA LEU A 188 7.23 19.66 18.41
C LEU A 188 6.41 19.05 19.55
N LYS A 189 5.34 19.75 19.93
CA LYS A 189 4.34 19.28 20.89
C LYS A 189 3.42 18.23 20.27
N GLY A 190 3.09 18.43 18.99
CA GLY A 190 2.15 17.56 18.31
C GLY A 190 2.05 17.82 16.82
N VAL A 191 1.14 17.09 16.19
CA VAL A 191 0.86 17.19 14.75
C VAL A 191 -0.63 17.32 14.49
N THR A 192 -0.97 17.92 13.36
CA THR A 192 -2.32 17.95 12.81
C THR A 192 -2.36 17.19 11.50
N THR A 193 -3.51 16.62 11.16
CA THR A 193 -3.67 15.88 9.91
C THR A 193 -5.12 15.74 9.48
N GLU A 194 -5.30 15.40 8.22
CA GLU A 194 -6.55 14.91 7.65
C GLU A 194 -6.62 13.38 7.72
N THR A 195 -7.82 12.83 7.52
CA THR A 195 -7.99 11.41 7.16
C THR A 195 -9.30 11.18 6.39
N GLY A 196 -9.23 10.42 5.31
CA GLY A 196 -10.40 10.00 4.55
C GLY A 196 -11.16 8.88 5.24
N ALA A 197 -10.80 7.63 4.95
CA ALA A 197 -11.42 6.43 5.55
C ALA A 197 -11.01 6.15 7.00
N GLY A 198 -10.07 6.91 7.56
CA GLY A 198 -9.54 6.73 8.92
C GLY A 198 -8.27 5.88 9.01
N GLN A 199 -7.80 5.27 7.92
CA GLN A 199 -6.57 4.44 7.95
C GLN A 199 -5.33 5.29 8.28
N TRP A 200 -5.20 6.48 7.69
CA TRP A 200 -4.11 7.38 7.98
C TRP A 200 -4.17 7.91 9.41
N GLY A 201 -5.34 8.40 9.85
CA GLY A 201 -5.54 8.85 11.22
C GLY A 201 -5.21 7.77 12.24
N THR A 202 -5.60 6.51 12.01
CA THR A 202 -5.27 5.37 12.87
C THR A 202 -3.75 5.15 12.95
N ALA A 203 -3.07 5.10 11.81
CA ALA A 203 -1.63 4.88 11.76
C ALA A 203 -0.85 6.02 12.45
N LEU A 204 -1.24 7.28 12.19
CA LEU A 204 -0.60 8.43 12.80
C LEU A 204 -0.88 8.52 14.31
N SER A 205 -2.10 8.24 14.76
CA SER A 205 -2.43 8.22 16.20
C SER A 205 -1.55 7.22 16.95
N MET A 206 -1.34 6.03 16.38
CA MET A 206 -0.43 5.02 16.92
C MET A 206 1.01 5.52 16.98
N ALA A 207 1.51 6.12 15.90
CA ALA A 207 2.87 6.66 15.84
C ALA A 207 3.08 7.82 16.84
N CYS A 208 2.11 8.73 16.96
CA CYS A 208 2.14 9.83 17.92
C CYS A 208 2.11 9.34 19.37
N SER A 209 1.28 8.33 19.66
CA SER A 209 1.26 7.69 20.98
C SER A 209 2.63 7.11 21.35
N TYR A 210 3.30 6.45 20.41
CA TYR A 210 4.63 5.88 20.62
C TYR A 210 5.70 6.95 20.92
N PHE A 211 5.66 8.09 20.19
CA PHE A 211 6.63 9.18 20.39
C PHE A 211 6.22 10.21 21.43
N GLY A 212 5.04 10.08 22.05
CA GLY A 212 4.53 11.02 23.04
C GLY A 212 4.18 12.38 22.46
N LEU A 213 3.55 12.41 21.27
CA LEU A 213 3.09 13.60 20.58
C LEU A 213 1.57 13.73 20.67
N ASP A 214 1.07 14.95 20.78
CA ASP A 214 -0.35 15.25 20.57
C ASP A 214 -0.71 14.99 19.09
N CYS A 215 -1.90 14.42 18.83
CA CYS A 215 -2.39 14.15 17.49
C CYS A 215 -3.81 14.71 17.31
N LYS A 216 -3.98 15.68 16.41
CA LYS A 216 -5.29 16.21 16.03
C LYS A 216 -5.65 15.80 14.60
N VAL A 217 -6.75 15.07 14.47
CA VAL A 217 -7.21 14.47 13.21
C VAL A 217 -8.51 15.10 12.74
N PHE A 218 -8.55 15.63 11.53
CA PHE A 218 -9.77 16.02 10.83
C PHE A 218 -10.19 14.88 9.91
N MET A 219 -11.32 14.25 10.20
CA MET A 219 -11.83 13.10 9.44
C MET A 219 -12.96 13.51 8.54
N VAL A 220 -12.91 13.14 7.27
CA VAL A 220 -13.98 13.39 6.29
C VAL A 220 -15.33 12.97 6.87
N LYS A 221 -16.31 13.87 6.90
CA LYS A 221 -17.59 13.74 7.63
C LYS A 221 -18.36 12.47 7.31
N CYS A 222 -18.52 12.12 6.04
CA CYS A 222 -19.22 10.87 5.68
C CYS A 222 -18.48 9.63 6.20
N SER A 223 -17.16 9.61 6.19
CA SER A 223 -16.37 8.50 6.74
C SER A 223 -16.40 8.47 8.26
N TYR A 224 -16.44 9.63 8.93
CA TYR A 224 -16.61 9.75 10.37
C TYR A 224 -17.89 9.07 10.85
N GLU A 225 -18.96 9.16 10.07
CA GLU A 225 -20.26 8.55 10.32
C GLU A 225 -20.29 7.06 9.96
N GLN A 226 -19.75 6.70 8.77
CA GLN A 226 -19.77 5.33 8.24
C GLN A 226 -18.80 4.37 8.94
N LYS A 227 -17.74 4.89 9.60
CA LYS A 227 -16.65 4.09 10.16
C LYS A 227 -16.40 4.42 11.64
N PRO A 228 -17.40 4.21 12.53
CA PRO A 228 -17.31 4.63 13.93
C PRO A 228 -16.15 3.97 14.68
N PHE A 229 -15.83 2.70 14.39
CA PHE A 229 -14.75 1.98 15.08
C PHE A 229 -13.36 2.53 14.75
N ARG A 230 -13.13 3.07 13.56
CA ARG A 230 -11.87 3.74 13.24
C ARG A 230 -11.64 4.95 14.14
N ARG A 231 -12.69 5.73 14.36
CA ARG A 231 -12.70 6.87 15.26
C ARG A 231 -12.34 6.47 16.70
N GLU A 232 -12.91 5.37 17.18
CA GLU A 232 -12.62 4.89 18.54
C GLU A 232 -11.18 4.35 18.66
N VAL A 233 -10.63 3.69 17.64
CA VAL A 233 -9.22 3.26 17.63
C VAL A 233 -8.28 4.47 17.73
N MET A 234 -8.53 5.54 16.97
CA MET A 234 -7.73 6.77 17.07
C MET A 234 -7.78 7.36 18.48
N ARG A 235 -8.96 7.38 19.12
CA ARG A 235 -9.13 7.84 20.50
C ARG A 235 -8.41 6.96 21.53
N VAL A 236 -8.41 5.63 21.32
CA VAL A 236 -7.65 4.70 22.19
C VAL A 236 -6.16 5.02 22.15
N TYR A 237 -5.62 5.43 20.99
CA TYR A 237 -4.24 5.92 20.88
C TYR A 237 -4.04 7.38 21.31
N GLY A 238 -5.05 8.04 21.88
CA GLY A 238 -4.95 9.37 22.46
C GLY A 238 -5.16 10.53 21.47
N ALA A 239 -5.53 10.26 20.21
CA ALA A 239 -5.81 11.33 19.26
C ALA A 239 -7.17 11.99 19.48
N SER A 240 -7.26 13.30 19.20
CA SER A 240 -8.53 14.00 19.05
C SER A 240 -9.01 13.88 17.58
N VAL A 241 -10.29 13.54 17.38
CA VAL A 241 -10.85 13.31 16.03
C VAL A 241 -12.09 14.18 15.84
N THR A 242 -12.05 15.05 14.84
CA THR A 242 -13.12 16.00 14.51
C THR A 242 -13.65 15.71 13.10
N PRO A 243 -14.99 15.64 12.87
CA PRO A 243 -15.55 15.52 11.52
C PRO A 243 -15.31 16.81 10.72
N SER A 244 -14.88 16.67 9.45
CA SER A 244 -14.58 17.79 8.55
C SER A 244 -15.52 17.80 7.35
N PRO A 245 -16.03 19.01 6.95
CA PRO A 245 -15.74 20.32 7.52
C PRO A 245 -16.44 20.55 8.87
N SER A 246 -15.69 21.20 9.80
CA SER A 246 -16.12 21.44 11.19
C SER A 246 -16.51 22.88 11.45
N MET A 247 -17.00 23.16 12.66
CA MET A 247 -17.22 24.51 13.17
C MET A 247 -16.06 25.00 14.07
N GLU A 248 -14.97 24.23 14.17
CA GLU A 248 -13.80 24.57 15.00
C GLU A 248 -12.84 25.54 14.31
N THR A 249 -12.76 25.49 12.96
CA THR A 249 -11.86 26.29 12.15
C THR A 249 -12.62 27.34 11.33
N GLU A 250 -11.95 28.43 10.93
CA GLU A 250 -12.57 29.44 10.09
C GLU A 250 -12.83 28.91 8.68
N ILE A 251 -11.89 28.11 8.15
CA ILE A 251 -12.06 27.46 6.84
C ILE A 251 -13.22 26.47 6.86
N GLY A 252 -13.34 25.67 7.92
CA GLY A 252 -14.45 24.72 8.06
C GLY A 252 -15.81 25.42 8.12
N LYS A 253 -15.91 26.54 8.84
CA LYS A 253 -17.12 27.39 8.85
C LYS A 253 -17.46 27.93 7.46
N LYS A 254 -16.46 28.43 6.73
CA LYS A 254 -16.62 28.95 5.37
C LYS A 254 -17.13 27.85 4.43
N ILE A 255 -16.47 26.69 4.40
CA ILE A 255 -16.87 25.54 3.55
C ILE A 255 -18.30 25.09 3.88
N ASN A 256 -18.70 25.00 5.17
CA ASN A 256 -20.06 24.65 5.55
C ASN A 256 -21.10 25.68 5.09
N ALA A 257 -20.73 26.98 5.04
CA ALA A 257 -21.61 28.03 4.54
C ALA A 257 -21.74 28.02 3.02
N GLU A 258 -20.67 27.75 2.30
CA GLU A 258 -20.66 27.69 0.82
C GLU A 258 -21.27 26.40 0.28
N HIS A 259 -21.15 25.28 1.01
CA HIS A 259 -21.65 23.95 0.65
C HIS A 259 -22.52 23.34 1.76
N PRO A 260 -23.73 23.88 2.01
CA PRO A 260 -24.60 23.37 3.06
C PRO A 260 -24.94 21.88 2.86
N GLY A 261 -24.75 21.08 3.92
CA GLY A 261 -25.02 19.65 3.85
C GLY A 261 -23.94 18.80 3.19
N THR A 262 -22.77 19.36 2.89
CA THR A 262 -21.65 18.62 2.29
C THR A 262 -21.25 17.39 3.12
N THR A 263 -20.90 16.32 2.43
CA THR A 263 -20.35 15.09 3.02
C THR A 263 -18.86 15.22 3.37
N GLY A 264 -18.23 16.34 2.97
CA GLY A 264 -16.81 16.60 3.12
C GLY A 264 -15.94 15.88 2.09
N SER A 265 -14.69 16.33 1.99
CA SER A 265 -13.65 15.74 1.15
C SER A 265 -12.32 15.72 1.89
N LEU A 266 -11.31 15.01 1.34
CA LEU A 266 -9.94 15.13 1.86
C LEU A 266 -9.44 16.57 1.77
N GLY A 267 -9.73 17.29 0.68
CA GLY A 267 -9.37 18.70 0.52
C GLY A 267 -9.90 19.59 1.64
N CYS A 268 -11.17 19.40 2.08
CA CYS A 268 -11.71 20.12 3.23
C CYS A 268 -10.93 19.83 4.52
N ALA A 269 -10.66 18.56 4.79
CA ALA A 269 -9.97 18.14 6.00
C ALA A 269 -8.50 18.59 6.03
N ILE A 270 -7.83 18.63 4.88
CA ILE A 270 -6.48 19.19 4.70
C ILE A 270 -6.48 20.66 5.10
N SER A 271 -7.41 21.47 4.54
CA SER A 271 -7.50 22.90 4.83
C SER A 271 -7.62 23.20 6.32
N GLU A 272 -8.47 22.45 7.04
CA GLU A 272 -8.66 22.61 8.49
C GLU A 272 -7.41 22.20 9.28
N ALA A 273 -6.77 21.08 8.90
CA ALA A 273 -5.56 20.60 9.57
C ALA A 273 -4.40 21.59 9.41
N VAL A 274 -4.22 22.16 8.21
CA VAL A 274 -3.20 23.18 7.94
C VAL A 274 -3.50 24.47 8.70
N GLU A 275 -4.75 24.94 8.73
CA GLU A 275 -5.14 26.12 9.52
C GLU A 275 -4.73 25.98 10.99
N VAL A 276 -4.98 24.79 11.58
CA VAL A 276 -4.63 24.55 12.99
C VAL A 276 -3.11 24.50 13.17
N ALA A 277 -2.36 23.87 12.26
CA ALA A 277 -0.90 23.81 12.33
C ALA A 277 -0.27 25.22 12.28
N VAL A 278 -0.69 26.04 11.30
CA VAL A 278 -0.15 27.38 11.10
C VAL A 278 -0.45 28.31 12.28
N LYS A 279 -1.63 28.19 12.89
CA LYS A 279 -2.03 28.99 14.07
C LYS A 279 -1.35 28.54 15.38
N ASN A 280 -0.69 27.38 15.41
CA ASN A 280 -0.07 26.82 16.61
C ASN A 280 1.41 26.47 16.38
N PRO A 281 2.38 27.34 16.75
CA PRO A 281 3.80 27.14 16.45
C PRO A 281 4.41 25.81 16.93
N GLY A 282 3.83 25.19 17.97
CA GLY A 282 4.25 23.88 18.49
C GLY A 282 3.75 22.68 17.67
N TYR A 283 3.01 22.92 16.58
CA TYR A 283 2.44 21.89 15.73
C TYR A 283 2.93 22.04 14.28
N ARG A 284 2.94 20.90 13.56
CA ARG A 284 3.10 20.88 12.11
C ARG A 284 2.06 19.96 11.50
N TYR A 285 1.72 20.26 10.26
CA TYR A 285 0.86 19.40 9.46
C TYR A 285 1.66 18.22 8.92
N VAL A 286 1.06 17.03 8.97
CA VAL A 286 1.59 15.80 8.39
C VAL A 286 0.48 15.13 7.57
N LEU A 287 0.84 14.40 6.52
CA LEU A 287 -0.11 13.88 5.54
C LEU A 287 0.16 12.45 5.13
N GLY A 288 -0.91 11.73 4.75
CA GLY A 288 -0.87 10.31 4.45
C GLY A 288 -0.65 9.94 2.99
N SER A 289 -0.44 10.91 2.07
CA SER A 289 -0.31 10.66 0.64
C SER A 289 0.22 11.88 -0.11
N VAL A 290 0.28 11.83 -1.45
CA VAL A 290 0.53 12.91 -2.42
C VAL A 290 2.01 13.33 -2.52
N LEU A 291 2.60 13.86 -1.45
CA LEU A 291 3.94 14.45 -1.49
C LEU A 291 5.04 13.39 -1.61
N ASN A 292 6.18 13.79 -2.21
CA ASN A 292 7.30 12.90 -2.46
C ASN A 292 7.86 12.27 -1.18
N GLN A 293 7.95 13.02 -0.08
CA GLN A 293 8.38 12.49 1.21
C GLN A 293 7.54 11.28 1.67
N VAL A 294 6.23 11.29 1.38
CA VAL A 294 5.35 10.17 1.73
C VAL A 294 5.62 8.96 0.84
N LEU A 295 5.76 9.18 -0.49
CA LEU A 295 6.12 8.12 -1.43
C LEU A 295 7.49 7.52 -1.09
N LEU A 296 8.45 8.37 -0.71
CA LEU A 296 9.77 7.97 -0.25
C LEU A 296 9.69 7.00 0.94
N HIS A 297 8.95 7.35 2.01
CA HIS A 297 8.77 6.46 3.15
C HIS A 297 8.08 5.15 2.79
N GLN A 298 7.15 5.18 1.83
CA GLN A 298 6.46 3.99 1.34
C GLN A 298 7.34 3.12 0.44
N SER A 299 8.50 3.60 -0.02
CA SER A 299 9.41 2.80 -0.87
C SER A 299 9.87 1.50 -0.19
N VAL A 300 9.82 1.41 1.13
CA VAL A 300 10.05 0.18 1.89
C VAL A 300 9.17 -0.98 1.40
N ILE A 301 7.95 -0.71 0.92
CA ILE A 301 7.04 -1.71 0.34
C ILE A 301 7.67 -2.35 -0.90
N GLY A 302 8.10 -1.51 -1.84
CA GLY A 302 8.71 -1.94 -3.10
C GLY A 302 10.06 -2.61 -2.89
N LEU A 303 10.90 -2.04 -2.03
CA LEU A 303 12.23 -2.58 -1.71
C LEU A 303 12.14 -3.98 -1.12
N GLU A 304 11.25 -4.21 -0.14
CA GLU A 304 11.01 -5.56 0.39
C GLU A 304 10.37 -6.49 -0.65
N THR A 305 9.45 -5.98 -1.48
CA THR A 305 8.85 -6.78 -2.56
C THR A 305 9.90 -7.26 -3.52
N LYS A 306 10.79 -6.35 -3.98
CA LYS A 306 11.87 -6.69 -4.89
C LYS A 306 12.84 -7.69 -4.27
N ALA A 307 13.30 -7.46 -3.04
CA ALA A 307 14.19 -8.38 -2.34
C ALA A 307 13.57 -9.78 -2.17
N ALA A 308 12.26 -9.85 -1.87
CA ALA A 308 11.54 -11.13 -1.76
C ALA A 308 11.42 -11.85 -3.11
N LEU A 309 11.18 -11.14 -4.20
CA LEU A 309 11.15 -11.69 -5.56
C LEU A 309 12.53 -12.19 -5.98
N ASP A 310 13.58 -11.38 -5.76
CA ASP A 310 14.97 -11.70 -6.11
C ASP A 310 15.46 -12.96 -5.35
N LYS A 311 15.04 -13.13 -4.09
CA LYS A 311 15.36 -14.32 -3.25
C LYS A 311 14.96 -15.65 -3.90
N TYR A 312 13.95 -15.63 -4.79
CA TYR A 312 13.43 -16.79 -5.52
C TYR A 312 13.55 -16.66 -7.03
N ASN A 313 14.34 -15.70 -7.53
CA ASN A 313 14.54 -15.42 -8.97
C ASN A 313 13.22 -15.21 -9.73
N ILE A 314 12.24 -14.57 -9.09
CA ILE A 314 10.94 -14.24 -9.68
C ILE A 314 11.04 -12.86 -10.34
N LYS A 315 10.71 -12.79 -11.62
CA LYS A 315 10.65 -11.52 -12.37
C LYS A 315 9.19 -11.15 -12.60
N PRO A 316 8.73 -9.99 -12.11
CA PRO A 316 7.37 -9.53 -12.40
C PRO A 316 7.28 -9.00 -13.83
N ASP A 317 6.15 -9.29 -14.51
CA ASP A 317 5.78 -8.69 -15.79
C ASP A 317 4.87 -7.48 -15.57
N ILE A 318 3.95 -7.59 -14.59
CA ILE A 318 2.92 -6.58 -14.32
C ILE A 318 2.92 -6.24 -12.83
N ILE A 319 2.96 -4.94 -12.52
CA ILE A 319 2.89 -4.42 -11.14
C ILE A 319 1.65 -3.53 -11.02
N ILE A 320 0.79 -3.80 -10.04
CA ILE A 320 -0.52 -3.16 -9.90
C ILE A 320 -0.67 -2.55 -8.51
N GLY A 321 -1.16 -1.32 -8.44
CA GLY A 321 -1.50 -0.70 -7.16
C GLY A 321 -2.71 0.22 -7.27
N CYS A 322 -3.51 0.29 -6.20
CA CYS A 322 -4.60 1.26 -6.15
C CYS A 322 -4.05 2.67 -5.97
N ALA A 323 -4.73 3.65 -6.56
CA ALA A 323 -4.30 5.04 -6.57
C ALA A 323 -5.45 5.98 -6.12
N GLY A 324 -5.19 6.69 -5.00
CA GLY A 324 -5.89 7.89 -4.59
C GLY A 324 -4.92 9.06 -4.75
N GLY A 325 -4.28 9.52 -3.65
CA GLY A 325 -3.11 10.41 -3.77
C GLY A 325 -1.81 9.71 -4.17
N GLY A 326 -1.79 8.38 -4.33
CA GLY A 326 -0.71 7.62 -4.95
C GLY A 326 0.36 7.03 -4.02
N SER A 327 0.30 7.21 -2.69
CA SER A 327 1.42 6.84 -1.80
C SER A 327 1.76 5.34 -1.82
N ASN A 328 0.76 4.45 -1.77
CA ASN A 328 1.02 3.01 -1.81
C ASN A 328 1.57 2.54 -3.16
N LEU A 329 0.99 3.05 -4.25
CA LEU A 329 1.44 2.74 -5.61
C LEU A 329 2.88 3.22 -5.79
N GLY A 330 3.17 4.50 -5.48
CA GLY A 330 4.51 5.09 -5.59
C GLY A 330 5.54 4.33 -4.77
N GLY A 331 5.17 3.91 -3.54
CA GLY A 331 6.04 3.09 -2.71
C GLY A 331 6.33 1.70 -3.29
N LEU A 332 5.29 1.01 -3.75
CA LEU A 332 5.41 -0.33 -4.32
C LEU A 332 6.26 -0.33 -5.59
N ILE A 333 5.99 0.61 -6.50
CA ILE A 333 6.65 0.62 -7.82
C ILE A 333 8.05 1.23 -7.79
N SER A 334 8.42 2.00 -6.76
CA SER A 334 9.63 2.83 -6.76
C SER A 334 10.91 2.11 -7.21
N PRO A 335 11.34 0.94 -6.68
CA PRO A 335 12.57 0.29 -7.14
C PRO A 335 12.43 -0.28 -8.56
N PHE A 336 11.25 -0.76 -8.93
CA PHE A 336 10.97 -1.27 -10.27
C PHE A 336 10.93 -0.14 -11.31
N MET A 337 10.34 1.00 -10.94
CA MET A 337 10.36 2.19 -11.78
C MET A 337 11.80 2.72 -11.95
N GLY A 338 12.62 2.68 -10.90
CA GLY A 338 14.04 3.01 -10.99
C GLY A 338 14.78 2.16 -12.01
N GLU A 339 14.59 0.83 -11.98
CA GLU A 339 15.16 -0.07 -13.01
C GLU A 339 14.65 0.26 -14.41
N LYS A 340 13.35 0.54 -14.56
CA LYS A 340 12.77 0.94 -15.86
C LYS A 340 13.37 2.27 -16.36
N LEU A 341 13.51 3.27 -15.49
CA LEU A 341 14.10 4.57 -15.82
C LEU A 341 15.57 4.46 -16.24
N ARG A 342 16.33 3.55 -15.65
CA ARG A 342 17.73 3.26 -16.01
C ARG A 342 17.86 2.32 -17.22
N GLY A 343 16.74 1.80 -17.75
CA GLY A 343 16.74 0.85 -18.88
C GLY A 343 17.21 -0.57 -18.52
N GLU A 344 17.18 -0.94 -17.25
CA GLU A 344 17.59 -2.26 -16.73
C GLU A 344 16.48 -3.30 -16.88
N ALA A 345 15.21 -2.89 -16.86
CA ALA A 345 14.04 -3.75 -17.02
C ALA A 345 12.87 -2.95 -17.62
N ASP A 346 11.88 -3.68 -18.14
CA ASP A 346 10.63 -3.08 -18.64
C ASP A 346 9.45 -3.77 -17.97
N TYR A 347 8.90 -3.13 -16.94
CA TYR A 347 7.72 -3.55 -16.22
C TYR A 347 6.49 -2.82 -16.75
N ARG A 348 5.37 -3.55 -16.94
CA ARG A 348 4.07 -2.93 -17.13
C ARG A 348 3.49 -2.54 -15.76
N ILE A 349 3.25 -1.25 -15.54
CA ILE A 349 2.80 -0.70 -14.26
C ILE A 349 1.39 -0.14 -14.43
N ILE A 350 0.44 -0.58 -13.59
CA ILE A 350 -0.97 -0.20 -13.68
C ILE A 350 -1.42 0.46 -12.38
N ALA A 351 -1.81 1.73 -12.48
CA ALA A 351 -2.54 2.44 -11.44
C ALA A 351 -4.03 2.12 -11.54
N VAL A 352 -4.68 1.83 -10.41
CA VAL A 352 -6.11 1.50 -10.38
C VAL A 352 -6.84 2.51 -9.49
N GLU A 353 -7.76 3.26 -10.08
CA GLU A 353 -8.51 4.29 -9.40
C GLU A 353 -10.02 4.03 -9.40
N PRO A 354 -10.81 4.64 -8.48
CA PRO A 354 -12.26 4.53 -8.53
C PRO A 354 -12.83 5.24 -9.75
N ALA A 355 -13.80 4.63 -10.44
CA ALA A 355 -14.54 5.27 -11.53
C ALA A 355 -15.28 6.55 -11.08
N SER A 356 -15.57 6.67 -9.78
CA SER A 356 -16.18 7.86 -9.17
C SER A 356 -15.20 9.00 -8.82
N CYS A 357 -13.89 8.74 -8.97
CA CYS A 357 -12.83 9.72 -8.72
C CYS A 357 -11.64 9.47 -9.67
N PRO A 358 -11.84 9.67 -11.01
CA PRO A 358 -10.93 9.22 -12.06
C PRO A 358 -9.85 10.26 -12.37
N SER A 359 -8.97 10.57 -11.42
CA SER A 359 -7.98 11.64 -11.54
C SER A 359 -6.96 11.41 -12.65
N PHE A 360 -6.46 10.19 -12.83
CA PHE A 360 -5.55 9.86 -13.94
C PHE A 360 -6.28 9.73 -15.28
N THR A 361 -7.34 8.93 -15.31
CA THR A 361 -7.97 8.55 -16.59
C THR A 361 -8.81 9.67 -17.22
N ARG A 362 -9.29 10.64 -16.41
CA ARG A 362 -10.17 11.74 -16.87
C ARG A 362 -9.80 13.12 -16.32
N GLY A 363 -8.78 13.22 -15.45
CA GLY A 363 -8.28 14.50 -14.94
C GLY A 363 -7.45 15.27 -15.95
N LYS A 364 -7.00 16.47 -15.56
CA LYS A 364 -6.09 17.34 -16.33
C LYS A 364 -4.72 17.35 -15.67
N PHE A 365 -3.65 17.30 -16.46
CA PHE A 365 -2.29 17.53 -15.95
C PHE A 365 -2.04 19.05 -15.89
N ALA A 366 -2.21 19.62 -14.71
CA ALA A 366 -2.13 21.06 -14.49
C ALA A 366 -1.75 21.36 -13.04
N TYR A 367 -1.36 22.61 -12.77
CA TYR A 367 -1.28 23.11 -11.41
C TYR A 367 -2.67 23.25 -10.79
N ASP A 368 -2.81 22.73 -9.57
CA ASP A 368 -4.02 22.88 -8.78
C ASP A 368 -3.67 22.94 -7.28
N PHE A 369 -4.59 23.48 -6.49
CA PHE A 369 -4.44 23.49 -5.04
C PHE A 369 -4.54 22.08 -4.47
N CYS A 370 -3.70 21.77 -3.50
CA CYS A 370 -3.74 20.47 -2.82
C CYS A 370 -4.94 20.34 -1.89
N ASP A 371 -5.71 21.41 -1.65
CA ASP A 371 -6.84 21.47 -0.72
C ASP A 371 -8.00 22.34 -1.25
N THR A 372 -9.19 22.11 -0.70
CA THR A 372 -10.41 22.84 -1.11
C THR A 372 -10.43 24.29 -0.62
N GLY A 373 -9.79 24.59 0.51
CA GLY A 373 -9.71 25.95 1.08
C GLY A 373 -8.65 26.84 0.45
N MET A 374 -7.86 26.32 -0.50
CA MET A 374 -6.81 27.04 -1.24
C MET A 374 -5.72 27.64 -0.33
N VAL A 375 -5.37 26.93 0.75
CA VAL A 375 -4.32 27.36 1.71
C VAL A 375 -3.04 26.55 1.57
N CYS A 376 -3.09 25.40 0.90
CA CYS A 376 -1.92 24.59 0.59
C CYS A 376 -1.22 25.04 -0.70
N PRO A 377 0.04 24.61 -0.90
CA PRO A 377 0.74 24.83 -2.17
C PRO A 377 -0.05 24.34 -3.38
N LEU A 378 0.17 24.98 -4.54
CA LEU A 378 -0.21 24.39 -5.82
C LEU A 378 0.81 23.33 -6.21
N ALA A 379 0.31 22.20 -6.70
CA ALA A 379 1.14 21.14 -7.24
C ALA A 379 0.74 20.87 -8.70
N LYS A 380 1.71 20.63 -9.58
CA LYS A 380 1.43 20.15 -10.94
C LYS A 380 1.12 18.67 -10.88
N MET A 381 -0.12 18.32 -11.16
CA MET A 381 -0.63 16.96 -10.97
C MET A 381 -1.78 16.66 -11.93
N TYR A 382 -2.09 15.39 -12.12
CA TYR A 382 -3.38 15.01 -12.69
C TYR A 382 -4.47 15.30 -11.65
N THR A 383 -5.42 16.17 -12.01
CA THR A 383 -6.46 16.67 -11.09
C THR A 383 -7.82 16.73 -11.73
N LEU A 384 -8.85 16.58 -10.90
CA LEU A 384 -10.27 16.78 -11.24
C LEU A 384 -10.74 18.21 -10.87
N GLY A 385 -9.85 18.99 -10.22
CA GLY A 385 -10.15 20.31 -9.65
C GLY A 385 -10.29 20.27 -8.13
N SER A 386 -9.68 21.23 -7.41
CA SER A 386 -9.68 21.29 -5.94
C SER A 386 -11.08 21.46 -5.31
N ASP A 387 -12.04 21.96 -6.08
CA ASP A 387 -13.47 22.05 -5.72
C ASP A 387 -14.22 20.72 -5.91
N PHE A 388 -13.65 19.74 -6.61
CA PHE A 388 -14.31 18.46 -6.85
C PHE A 388 -14.47 17.68 -5.54
N ILE A 389 -15.73 17.42 -5.17
CA ILE A 389 -16.07 16.60 -4.00
C ILE A 389 -16.52 15.22 -4.49
N PRO A 390 -15.66 14.18 -4.38
CA PRO A 390 -16.03 12.85 -4.83
C PRO A 390 -17.28 12.32 -4.14
N SER A 391 -18.08 11.53 -4.86
CA SER A 391 -19.23 10.84 -4.27
C SER A 391 -18.83 10.03 -3.04
N ALA A 392 -19.79 9.73 -2.15
CA ALA A 392 -19.57 9.01 -0.90
C ALA A 392 -19.33 7.50 -1.13
N ASN A 393 -18.46 7.13 -2.09
CA ASN A 393 -18.05 5.75 -2.28
C ASN A 393 -17.32 5.20 -1.04
N HIS A 394 -17.26 3.88 -0.91
CA HIS A 394 -16.73 3.22 0.28
C HIS A 394 -15.20 3.08 0.32
N ALA A 395 -14.51 3.36 -0.79
CA ALA A 395 -13.04 3.45 -0.85
C ALA A 395 -12.55 4.86 -0.46
N GLY A 396 -12.84 5.27 0.78
CA GLY A 396 -12.59 6.63 1.25
C GLY A 396 -11.14 7.10 1.18
N GLY A 397 -10.17 6.17 1.20
CA GLY A 397 -8.73 6.44 1.01
C GLY A 397 -8.35 6.77 -0.45
N LEU A 398 -9.25 6.57 -1.42
CA LEU A 398 -9.04 6.90 -2.83
C LEU A 398 -9.86 8.12 -3.28
N ARG A 399 -10.54 8.82 -2.36
CA ARG A 399 -11.40 9.98 -2.63
C ARG A 399 -10.61 11.29 -2.53
N TYR A 400 -9.71 11.51 -3.46
CA TYR A 400 -8.93 12.74 -3.55
C TYR A 400 -8.91 13.25 -4.99
N HIS A 401 -9.10 14.57 -5.17
CA HIS A 401 -9.23 15.21 -6.48
C HIS A 401 -7.95 15.20 -7.31
N GLY A 402 -6.78 15.07 -6.68
CA GLY A 402 -5.46 15.16 -7.32
C GLY A 402 -4.62 13.90 -7.09
N MET A 403 -3.51 13.83 -7.82
CA MET A 403 -2.55 12.72 -7.78
C MET A 403 -1.16 13.26 -7.41
N SER A 404 -0.32 12.41 -6.79
CA SER A 404 1.07 12.74 -6.53
C SER A 404 1.76 13.36 -7.75
N PRO A 405 2.47 14.50 -7.62
CA PRO A 405 3.25 15.08 -8.70
C PRO A 405 4.26 14.11 -9.33
N VAL A 406 4.88 13.25 -8.52
CA VAL A 406 5.82 12.22 -8.99
C VAL A 406 5.12 11.22 -9.91
N LEU A 407 3.99 10.66 -9.46
CA LEU A 407 3.24 9.69 -10.27
C LEU A 407 2.57 10.34 -11.48
N SER A 408 2.14 11.59 -11.34
CA SER A 408 1.58 12.36 -12.45
C SER A 408 2.60 12.57 -13.57
N GLN A 409 3.84 12.91 -13.21
CA GLN A 409 4.91 13.05 -14.18
C GLN A 409 5.27 11.71 -14.85
N LEU A 410 5.35 10.61 -14.06
CA LEU A 410 5.62 9.26 -14.62
C LEU A 410 4.51 8.79 -15.57
N TYR A 411 3.26 9.14 -15.29
CA TYR A 411 2.13 8.83 -16.14
C TYR A 411 2.13 9.67 -17.43
N ASP A 412 2.40 10.98 -17.31
CA ASP A 412 2.52 11.90 -18.44
C ASP A 412 3.69 11.53 -19.38
N ASP A 413 4.78 11.03 -18.82
CA ASP A 413 5.93 10.49 -19.56
C ASP A 413 5.63 9.12 -20.23
N GLY A 414 4.43 8.56 -20.06
CA GLY A 414 4.03 7.26 -20.65
C GLY A 414 4.69 6.04 -20.02
N LEU A 415 5.23 6.16 -18.79
CA LEU A 415 5.96 5.09 -18.10
C LEU A 415 5.05 4.13 -17.34
N MET A 416 3.77 4.48 -17.16
CA MET A 416 2.75 3.67 -16.49
C MET A 416 1.38 3.89 -17.11
N GLU A 417 0.47 2.97 -16.82
CA GLU A 417 -0.93 2.99 -17.28
C GLU A 417 -1.88 3.28 -16.11
N ALA A 418 -3.10 3.70 -16.41
CA ALA A 418 -4.15 3.86 -15.43
C ALA A 418 -5.47 3.24 -15.90
N VAL A 419 -6.21 2.65 -14.97
CA VAL A 419 -7.56 2.12 -15.19
C VAL A 419 -8.48 2.55 -14.07
N SER A 420 -9.74 2.85 -14.39
CA SER A 420 -10.78 3.15 -13.40
C SER A 420 -11.75 1.99 -13.26
N VAL A 421 -12.24 1.73 -12.03
CA VAL A 421 -13.11 0.60 -11.70
C VAL A 421 -14.32 1.06 -10.89
N GLU A 422 -15.50 0.56 -11.26
CA GLU A 422 -16.74 0.78 -10.52
C GLU A 422 -16.73 0.04 -9.19
N GLN A 423 -17.33 0.64 -8.15
CA GLN A 423 -17.23 0.07 -6.79
C GLN A 423 -17.92 -1.30 -6.66
N THR A 424 -19.01 -1.59 -7.39
CA THR A 424 -19.65 -2.91 -7.34
C THR A 424 -18.70 -4.01 -7.82
N LYS A 425 -17.96 -3.79 -8.92
CA LYS A 425 -16.94 -4.70 -9.42
C LYS A 425 -15.77 -4.87 -8.45
N VAL A 426 -15.45 -3.80 -7.71
CA VAL A 426 -14.42 -3.83 -6.67
C VAL A 426 -14.85 -4.75 -5.52
N PHE A 427 -16.12 -4.65 -5.06
CA PHE A 427 -16.62 -5.50 -3.98
C PHE A 427 -16.83 -6.97 -4.41
N GLU A 428 -17.24 -7.22 -5.67
CA GLU A 428 -17.24 -8.58 -6.24
C GLU A 428 -15.86 -9.23 -6.17
N ALA A 429 -14.81 -8.49 -6.59
CA ALA A 429 -13.43 -8.96 -6.53
C ALA A 429 -12.95 -9.15 -5.08
N ALA A 430 -13.34 -8.24 -4.18
CA ALA A 430 -13.03 -8.33 -2.75
C ALA A 430 -13.57 -9.60 -2.12
N GLU A 431 -14.84 -9.93 -2.35
CA GLU A 431 -15.45 -11.15 -1.84
C GLU A 431 -14.87 -12.42 -2.47
N GLN A 432 -14.64 -12.41 -3.79
CA GLN A 432 -13.99 -13.53 -4.45
C GLN A 432 -12.62 -13.81 -3.80
N PHE A 433 -11.81 -12.76 -3.61
CA PHE A 433 -10.52 -12.87 -2.97
C PHE A 433 -10.62 -13.35 -1.53
N ALA A 434 -11.54 -12.79 -0.74
CA ALA A 434 -11.74 -13.20 0.66
C ALA A 434 -12.13 -14.67 0.78
N ARG A 435 -13.00 -15.17 -0.12
CA ARG A 435 -13.46 -16.57 -0.12
C ARG A 435 -12.37 -17.56 -0.51
N VAL A 436 -11.39 -17.19 -1.31
CA VAL A 436 -10.34 -18.11 -1.78
C VAL A 436 -9.01 -17.94 -1.05
N GLU A 437 -8.61 -16.71 -0.71
CA GLU A 437 -7.34 -16.43 -0.03
C GLU A 437 -7.49 -16.27 1.50
N GLY A 438 -8.73 -16.22 2.01
CA GLY A 438 -9.01 -16.12 3.45
C GLY A 438 -8.66 -14.75 4.06
N ILE A 439 -8.47 -13.70 3.25
CA ILE A 439 -8.14 -12.35 3.69
C ILE A 439 -9.25 -11.40 3.26
N LEU A 440 -9.85 -10.69 4.22
CA LEU A 440 -10.84 -9.65 3.93
C LEU A 440 -10.11 -8.34 3.59
N PRO A 441 -10.11 -7.90 2.32
CA PRO A 441 -9.37 -6.72 1.89
C PRO A 441 -10.13 -5.43 2.19
N ALA A 442 -9.40 -4.33 2.39
CA ALA A 442 -10.01 -3.00 2.37
C ALA A 442 -10.57 -2.67 0.96
N PRO A 443 -11.64 -1.88 0.85
CA PRO A 443 -12.19 -1.47 -0.45
C PRO A 443 -11.16 -0.80 -1.36
N GLU A 444 -10.21 -0.05 -0.80
CA GLU A 444 -9.10 0.54 -1.53
C GLU A 444 -8.24 -0.54 -2.22
N SER A 445 -7.80 -1.54 -1.46
CA SER A 445 -6.97 -2.64 -1.97
C SER A 445 -7.68 -3.47 -3.04
N SER A 446 -8.99 -3.55 -2.94
CA SER A 446 -9.83 -4.36 -3.83
C SER A 446 -9.87 -3.83 -5.27
N HIS A 447 -9.52 -2.55 -5.47
CA HIS A 447 -9.28 -2.00 -6.81
C HIS A 447 -8.10 -2.71 -7.50
N ALA A 448 -6.98 -2.88 -6.77
CA ALA A 448 -5.83 -3.61 -7.30
C ALA A 448 -6.12 -5.10 -7.49
N ILE A 449 -6.92 -5.72 -6.60
CA ILE A 449 -7.37 -7.12 -6.75
C ILE A 449 -8.19 -7.26 -8.04
N ARG A 450 -9.14 -6.34 -8.30
CA ARG A 450 -9.97 -6.39 -9.52
C ARG A 450 -9.10 -6.34 -10.77
N ALA A 451 -8.19 -5.40 -10.86
CA ALA A 451 -7.28 -5.29 -12.00
C ALA A 451 -6.36 -6.52 -12.13
N ALA A 452 -5.88 -7.09 -11.03
CA ALA A 452 -5.07 -8.32 -11.06
C ALA A 452 -5.88 -9.52 -11.58
N ILE A 453 -7.15 -9.64 -11.20
CA ILE A 453 -8.07 -10.67 -11.74
C ILE A 453 -8.29 -10.43 -13.25
N ASP A 454 -8.51 -9.21 -13.69
CA ASP A 454 -8.72 -8.89 -15.11
C ASP A 454 -7.48 -9.23 -15.95
N GLU A 455 -6.28 -8.90 -15.49
CA GLU A 455 -5.03 -9.26 -16.18
C GLU A 455 -4.81 -10.78 -16.17
N ALA A 456 -5.12 -11.47 -15.07
CA ALA A 456 -5.02 -12.93 -15.01
C ALA A 456 -6.02 -13.63 -15.96
N LEU A 457 -7.21 -13.08 -16.15
CA LEU A 457 -8.19 -13.58 -17.12
C LEU A 457 -7.73 -13.35 -18.56
N LYS A 458 -7.08 -12.22 -18.87
CA LYS A 458 -6.43 -12.00 -20.17
C LYS A 458 -5.34 -13.05 -20.43
N CYS A 459 -4.54 -13.39 -19.41
CA CYS A 459 -3.56 -14.48 -19.53
C CYS A 459 -4.24 -15.83 -19.82
N LYS A 460 -5.40 -16.10 -19.21
CA LYS A 460 -6.19 -17.32 -19.52
C LYS A 460 -6.67 -17.34 -20.97
N GLU A 461 -7.14 -16.21 -21.49
CA GLU A 461 -7.66 -16.09 -22.86
C GLU A 461 -6.53 -16.23 -23.91
N THR A 462 -5.37 -15.63 -23.62
CA THR A 462 -4.21 -15.65 -24.55
C THR A 462 -3.33 -16.89 -24.41
N GLY A 463 -3.41 -17.59 -23.27
CA GLY A 463 -2.52 -18.68 -22.89
C GLY A 463 -1.12 -18.22 -22.47
N GLU A 464 -0.88 -16.91 -22.31
CA GLU A 464 0.39 -16.36 -21.86
C GLU A 464 0.58 -16.52 -20.34
N GLU A 465 1.74 -17.05 -19.93
CA GLU A 465 2.15 -17.02 -18.53
C GLU A 465 2.79 -15.66 -18.20
N LYS A 466 2.20 -14.92 -17.25
CA LYS A 466 2.77 -13.66 -16.73
C LYS A 466 2.80 -13.68 -15.21
N THR A 467 3.80 -13.04 -14.66
CA THR A 467 3.90 -12.81 -13.20
C THR A 467 3.30 -11.45 -12.87
N ILE A 468 2.21 -11.47 -12.11
CA ILE A 468 1.47 -10.29 -11.68
C ILE A 468 1.77 -10.06 -10.20
N VAL A 469 2.20 -8.85 -9.84
CA VAL A 469 2.42 -8.44 -8.44
C VAL A 469 1.49 -7.27 -8.12
N PHE A 470 0.70 -7.38 -7.04
CA PHE A 470 -0.14 -6.27 -6.64
C PHE A 470 0.00 -5.90 -5.15
N GLY A 471 -0.32 -4.66 -4.81
CA GLY A 471 -0.34 -4.15 -3.45
C GLY A 471 -1.65 -4.46 -2.73
N LEU A 472 -1.63 -5.31 -1.69
CA LEU A 472 -2.74 -5.52 -0.77
C LEU A 472 -2.56 -4.60 0.44
N THR A 473 -3.03 -3.35 0.31
CA THR A 473 -2.62 -2.20 1.11
C THR A 473 -3.29 -2.08 2.47
N GLY A 474 -4.40 -2.79 2.69
CA GLY A 474 -5.15 -2.69 3.95
C GLY A 474 -6.14 -3.81 4.19
N THR A 475 -6.50 -4.00 5.46
CA THR A 475 -7.54 -4.92 5.92
C THR A 475 -8.93 -4.29 5.88
N GLY A 476 -9.96 -5.08 5.58
CA GLY A 476 -11.37 -4.66 5.46
C GLY A 476 -12.20 -4.77 6.74
N TYR A 477 -11.65 -5.24 7.85
CA TYR A 477 -12.45 -5.45 9.08
C TYR A 477 -13.12 -4.20 9.64
N PHE A 478 -12.64 -3.01 9.31
CA PHE A 478 -13.28 -1.75 9.67
C PHE A 478 -14.29 -1.25 8.62
N ASP A 479 -14.49 -2.00 7.52
CA ASP A 479 -15.30 -1.61 6.37
C ASP A 479 -16.56 -2.48 6.22
N MET A 480 -16.98 -3.18 7.30
CA MET A 480 -18.09 -4.14 7.26
C MET A 480 -19.43 -3.50 6.87
N VAL A 481 -19.66 -2.23 7.22
CA VAL A 481 -20.86 -1.49 6.75
C VAL A 481 -20.90 -1.39 5.21
N ALA A 482 -19.74 -1.29 4.57
CA ALA A 482 -19.66 -1.27 3.11
C ALA A 482 -20.00 -2.64 2.50
N TYR A 483 -19.49 -3.72 3.09
CA TYR A 483 -19.84 -5.09 2.67
C TYR A 483 -21.32 -5.39 2.89
N GLU A 484 -21.92 -4.95 4.01
CA GLU A 484 -23.36 -5.07 4.27
C GLU A 484 -24.17 -4.40 3.15
N LYS A 485 -23.86 -3.14 2.81
CA LYS A 485 -24.54 -2.41 1.72
C LYS A 485 -24.38 -3.10 0.36
N PHE A 486 -23.22 -3.69 0.10
CA PHE A 486 -23.02 -4.47 -1.12
C PHE A 486 -23.94 -5.68 -1.17
N HIS A 487 -24.05 -6.46 -0.07
CA HIS A 487 -24.94 -7.61 0.01
C HIS A 487 -26.43 -7.25 -0.13
N GLU A 488 -26.81 -6.06 0.36
CA GLU A 488 -28.19 -5.57 0.28
C GLU A 488 -28.50 -4.90 -1.07
N GLY A 489 -27.55 -4.83 -2.00
CA GLY A 489 -27.73 -4.17 -3.29
C GLY A 489 -27.92 -2.63 -3.18
N GLN A 490 -27.35 -2.02 -2.14
CA GLN A 490 -27.47 -0.59 -1.85
C GLN A 490 -26.23 0.21 -2.29
N MET A 491 -25.42 -0.33 -3.19
CA MET A 491 -24.29 0.38 -3.78
C MET A 491 -24.61 0.93 -5.14
N ASP A 492 -24.31 2.21 -5.34
CA ASP A 492 -24.43 2.89 -6.62
C ASP A 492 -23.05 3.05 -7.27
N ASP A 493 -22.96 2.74 -8.57
CA ASP A 493 -21.77 2.99 -9.38
C ASP A 493 -21.86 4.41 -9.99
N TYR A 494 -21.58 5.40 -9.16
CA TYR A 494 -21.52 6.78 -9.64
C TYR A 494 -20.27 7.00 -10.49
N ILE A 495 -20.45 7.55 -11.67
CA ILE A 495 -19.38 8.00 -12.58
C ILE A 495 -19.67 9.46 -12.94
N PRO A 496 -18.76 10.41 -12.65
CA PRO A 496 -18.98 11.81 -13.00
C PRO A 496 -19.08 11.97 -14.53
N THR A 497 -19.99 12.86 -14.98
CA THR A 497 -20.15 13.12 -16.42
C THR A 497 -19.00 14.00 -16.96
N ASP A 498 -18.82 14.05 -18.28
CA ASP A 498 -17.81 14.91 -18.90
C ASP A 498 -18.13 16.40 -18.67
N GLU A 499 -19.40 16.77 -18.66
CA GLU A 499 -19.88 18.13 -18.38
C GLU A 499 -19.55 18.53 -16.92
N GLU A 500 -19.77 17.61 -15.98
CA GLU A 500 -19.43 17.83 -14.57
C GLU A 500 -17.93 18.06 -14.40
N LEU A 501 -17.08 17.17 -14.95
CA LEU A 501 -15.63 17.31 -14.87
C LEU A 501 -15.12 18.58 -15.58
N ALA A 502 -15.74 18.96 -16.70
CA ALA A 502 -15.38 20.20 -17.42
C ALA A 502 -15.67 21.45 -16.59
N GLN A 503 -16.72 21.48 -15.77
CA GLN A 503 -17.02 22.61 -14.87
C GLN A 503 -15.94 22.81 -13.80
N TYR A 504 -15.39 21.71 -13.24
CA TYR A 504 -14.27 21.79 -12.29
C TYR A 504 -12.96 22.16 -12.99
N ALA A 505 -12.69 21.57 -14.15
CA ALA A 505 -11.49 21.87 -14.94
C ALA A 505 -11.42 23.34 -15.38
N ALA A 506 -12.56 23.99 -15.59
CA ALA A 506 -12.62 25.41 -15.93
C ALA A 506 -12.19 26.35 -14.81
N LYS A 507 -12.15 25.86 -13.56
CA LYS A 507 -11.73 26.62 -12.37
C LYS A 507 -10.26 26.42 -11.99
N LEU A 508 -9.52 25.60 -12.73
CA LEU A 508 -8.10 25.37 -12.44
C LEU A 508 -7.31 26.66 -12.48
N PRO A 509 -6.37 26.86 -11.56
CA PRO A 509 -5.51 28.04 -11.51
C PRO A 509 -4.78 28.27 -12.84
N GLN A 510 -4.81 29.50 -13.34
CA GLN A 510 -4.02 29.88 -14.50
C GLN A 510 -2.61 30.22 -14.00
N VAL A 511 -1.68 29.34 -14.23
CA VAL A 511 -0.25 29.52 -13.91
C VAL A 511 0.49 29.72 -15.23
N ASN A 512 1.27 30.81 -15.33
CA ASN A 512 2.16 31.01 -16.49
C ASN A 512 3.33 30.02 -16.34
N GLU A 513 3.37 28.99 -17.19
CA GLU A 513 4.46 28.01 -17.25
C GLU A 513 5.70 28.53 -17.95
#